data_8af198d5cbf881e5ee65fea44056e0fe
#
_entry.id   8af198d5cbf881e5ee65fea44056e0fe
#
_cell.length_a   1.000
_cell.length_b   1.000
_cell.length_c   1.000
_cell.angle_alpha   90.00
_cell.angle_beta   90.00
_cell.angle_gamma   90.00
#
_symmetry.space_group_name_H-M   'P 1'
#
loop_
_entity.id
_entity.type
_entity.pdbx_description
1 polymer ?
#
loop_
_entity_poly.entity_id
_entity_poly.type
_entity_poly.pdbx_seq_one_letter_code
_entity_poly.pdbx_strand_id
1 'polypeptide(L)'
;MGNRTILFNLLFDAGHHTINKLGADKKWLGAKPGIVSILHTNGQDLSFHPHIHCIVSGGGINAAGQWIKEKRANGNYLFPKPLIEKEYRLYFLQKLHALINNQKIQTTDATDLKNTIEKLSKIRWNVHANAPFGGPAQILEYLGRYTHKTAITAHRIKELTGTTITFTYKDYADEKKQKLMTLSHEEFARRFEQHILPKRFVKIRHGGYLAHNGKIGRAHV
;
A
#
# COMPACT_ATOMS: atom_id res chain seq x y z
N MET A 1 -16.85 -0.37 12.00
CA MET A 1 -15.83 0.61 11.52
C MET A 1 -14.57 0.71 12.40
N GLY A 2 -14.58 0.23 13.63
CA GLY A 2 -13.52 0.48 14.63
C GLY A 2 -12.09 0.06 14.25
N ASN A 3 -11.89 -1.09 13.62
CA ASN A 3 -10.54 -1.60 13.33
C ASN A 3 -9.90 -1.04 12.05
N ARG A 4 -10.68 -0.44 11.13
CA ARG A 4 -10.15 -0.02 9.81
C ARG A 4 -9.00 0.98 9.92
N THR A 5 -9.16 2.03 10.71
CA THR A 5 -8.10 3.04 10.89
C THR A 5 -6.81 2.42 11.43
N ILE A 6 -6.93 1.54 12.42
CA ILE A 6 -5.78 0.88 13.06
C ILE A 6 -5.08 -0.04 12.05
N LEU A 7 -5.83 -0.85 11.33
CA LEU A 7 -5.27 -1.78 10.33
C LEU A 7 -4.68 -1.05 9.12
N PHE A 8 -5.30 0.03 8.66
CA PHE A 8 -4.72 0.86 7.59
C PHE A 8 -3.43 1.56 8.04
N ASN A 9 -3.38 2.03 9.30
CA ASN A 9 -2.14 2.56 9.87
C ASN A 9 -1.05 1.49 9.90
N LEU A 10 -1.40 0.26 10.32
CA LEU A 10 -0.47 -0.86 10.36
C LEU A 10 0.09 -1.22 8.98
N LEU A 11 -0.71 -1.10 7.90
CA LEU A 11 -0.20 -1.29 6.52
C LEU A 11 0.91 -0.30 6.21
N PHE A 12 0.70 1.00 6.51
CA PHE A 12 1.72 2.03 6.30
C PHE A 12 2.95 1.80 7.15
N ASP A 13 2.77 1.52 8.44
CA ASP A 13 3.87 1.31 9.38
C ASP A 13 4.74 0.13 8.96
N ALA A 14 4.12 -0.98 8.54
CA ALA A 14 4.85 -2.15 8.05
C ALA A 14 5.63 -1.85 6.76
N GLY A 15 5.03 -1.11 5.81
CA GLY A 15 5.70 -0.70 4.59
C GLY A 15 6.90 0.20 4.85
N HIS A 16 6.70 1.25 5.65
CA HIS A 16 7.77 2.20 6.00
C HIS A 16 8.88 1.54 6.83
N HIS A 17 8.53 0.68 7.80
CA HIS A 17 9.51 -0.07 8.57
C HIS A 17 10.37 -0.95 7.66
N THR A 18 9.73 -1.74 6.81
CA THR A 18 10.42 -2.65 5.89
C THR A 18 11.40 -1.91 4.99
N ILE A 19 10.95 -0.85 4.33
CA ILE A 19 11.78 -0.08 3.40
C ILE A 19 12.93 0.61 4.14
N ASN A 20 12.68 1.20 5.32
CA ASN A 20 13.72 1.85 6.12
C ASN A 20 14.75 0.85 6.67
N LYS A 21 14.30 -0.33 7.14
CA LYS A 21 15.18 -1.40 7.63
C LYS A 21 16.11 -1.90 6.54
N LEU A 22 15.56 -2.19 5.36
CA LEU A 22 16.35 -2.63 4.21
C LEU A 22 17.26 -1.53 3.69
N GLY A 23 16.80 -0.27 3.71
CA GLY A 23 17.59 0.89 3.32
C GLY A 23 18.79 1.12 4.23
N ALA A 24 18.65 0.91 5.54
CA ALA A 24 19.73 1.06 6.50
C ALA A 24 20.84 0.00 6.36
N ASP A 25 20.52 -1.17 5.79
CA ASP A 25 21.48 -2.24 5.57
C ASP A 25 22.50 -1.84 4.49
N LYS A 26 23.79 -1.80 4.88
CA LYS A 26 24.91 -1.46 3.98
C LYS A 26 25.06 -2.42 2.79
N LYS A 27 24.50 -3.62 2.89
CA LYS A 27 24.48 -4.58 1.79
C LYS A 27 23.66 -4.07 0.61
N TRP A 28 22.58 -3.29 0.88
CA TRP A 28 21.65 -2.81 -0.12
C TRP A 28 21.89 -1.32 -0.44
N LEU A 29 21.63 -0.44 0.51
CA LEU A 29 21.76 0.99 0.33
C LEU A 29 22.71 1.64 1.35
N GLY A 30 22.60 1.29 2.63
CA GLY A 30 23.36 1.92 3.72
C GLY A 30 22.90 3.35 4.02
N ALA A 31 21.67 3.69 3.70
CA ALA A 31 21.09 5.01 3.85
C ALA A 31 19.57 4.95 4.05
N LYS A 32 18.97 6.04 4.49
CA LYS A 32 17.54 6.19 4.68
C LYS A 32 16.89 6.66 3.37
N PRO A 33 16.10 5.82 2.67
CA PRO A 33 15.44 6.22 1.42
C PRO A 33 14.28 7.18 1.68
N GLY A 34 13.83 7.90 0.65
CA GLY A 34 12.56 8.62 0.64
C GLY A 34 11.42 7.71 0.24
N ILE A 35 10.28 7.85 0.90
CA ILE A 35 9.11 7.01 0.66
C ILE A 35 7.86 7.90 0.53
N VAL A 36 7.08 7.69 -0.52
CA VAL A 36 5.72 8.21 -0.65
C VAL A 36 4.78 7.02 -0.75
N SER A 37 3.86 6.89 0.20
CA SER A 37 2.93 5.77 0.28
C SER A 37 1.49 6.22 0.12
N ILE A 38 0.69 5.47 -0.62
CA ILE A 38 -0.71 5.77 -0.92
C ILE A 38 -1.55 4.54 -0.60
N LEU A 39 -2.59 4.70 0.24
CA LEU A 39 -3.53 3.63 0.52
C LEU A 39 -4.53 3.47 -0.61
N HIS A 40 -4.72 2.24 -1.04
CA HIS A 40 -5.84 1.80 -1.85
C HIS A 40 -6.64 0.75 -1.10
N THR A 41 -7.96 0.74 -1.32
CA THR A 41 -8.87 -0.19 -0.62
C THR A 41 -9.62 -1.11 -1.57
N ASN A 42 -9.56 -0.86 -2.89
CA ASN A 42 -10.41 -1.53 -3.86
C ASN A 42 -9.64 -2.38 -4.87
N GLY A 43 -10.19 -3.55 -5.18
CA GLY A 43 -9.92 -4.29 -6.39
C GLY A 43 -10.62 -3.66 -7.62
N GLN A 44 -10.38 -4.21 -8.80
CA GLN A 44 -11.01 -3.75 -10.04
C GLN A 44 -12.54 -4.02 -10.06
N ASP A 45 -12.96 -5.04 -9.36
CA ASP A 45 -14.34 -5.53 -9.20
C ASP A 45 -15.07 -4.91 -8.00
N LEU A 46 -14.51 -3.83 -7.42
CA LEU A 46 -14.96 -3.21 -6.18
C LEU A 46 -14.90 -4.15 -4.94
N SER A 47 -14.13 -5.22 -4.99
CA SER A 47 -13.84 -6.01 -3.79
C SER A 47 -13.00 -5.20 -2.79
N PHE A 48 -13.21 -5.44 -1.49
CA PHE A 48 -12.41 -4.81 -0.44
C PHE A 48 -11.03 -5.45 -0.38
N HIS A 49 -10.05 -4.74 -0.92
CA HIS A 49 -8.67 -5.20 -1.07
C HIS A 49 -7.67 -4.11 -0.63
N PRO A 50 -7.57 -3.84 0.68
CA PRO A 50 -6.67 -2.78 1.17
C PRO A 50 -5.20 -3.13 0.96
N HIS A 51 -4.47 -2.22 0.32
CA HIS A 51 -3.04 -2.32 0.06
C HIS A 51 -2.41 -0.93 -0.07
N ILE A 52 -1.10 -0.86 0.07
CA ILE A 52 -0.35 0.39 -0.12
C ILE A 52 0.51 0.33 -1.37
N HIS A 53 0.54 1.45 -2.09
CA HIS A 53 1.52 1.71 -3.14
C HIS A 53 2.64 2.55 -2.55
N CYS A 54 3.89 2.13 -2.74
CA CYS A 54 5.05 2.86 -2.28
C CYS A 54 5.93 3.28 -3.46
N ILE A 55 6.18 4.58 -3.60
CA ILE A 55 7.24 5.11 -4.44
C ILE A 55 8.46 5.29 -3.53
N VAL A 56 9.58 4.71 -3.92
CA VAL A 56 10.80 4.71 -3.14
C VAL A 56 11.91 5.35 -3.98
N SER A 57 12.68 6.27 -3.38
CA SER A 57 13.81 6.89 -4.08
C SER A 57 14.90 5.87 -4.41
N GLY A 58 15.56 6.02 -5.58
CA GLY A 58 16.71 5.20 -6.01
C GLY A 58 18.00 5.54 -5.27
N GLY A 59 17.90 6.03 -4.06
CA GLY A 59 19.00 6.41 -3.17
C GLY A 59 18.47 6.83 -1.82
N GLY A 60 19.33 7.32 -0.93
CA GLY A 60 18.94 7.75 0.40
C GLY A 60 19.96 8.67 1.05
N ILE A 61 19.62 9.20 2.22
CA ILE A 61 20.49 10.06 3.02
C ILE A 61 21.10 9.24 4.14
N ASN A 62 22.44 9.19 4.22
CA ASN A 62 23.16 8.49 5.29
C ASN A 62 23.19 9.33 6.60
N ALA A 63 23.79 8.79 7.66
CA ALA A 63 23.90 9.45 8.95
C ALA A 63 24.74 10.76 8.89
N ALA A 64 25.62 10.91 7.91
CA ALA A 64 26.41 12.12 7.69
C ALA A 64 25.69 13.17 6.82
N GLY A 65 24.41 12.94 6.46
CA GLY A 65 23.64 13.85 5.61
C GLY A 65 23.97 13.77 4.12
N GLN A 66 24.78 12.81 3.70
CA GLN A 66 25.21 12.67 2.32
C GLN A 66 24.24 11.78 1.53
N TRP A 67 24.03 12.12 0.26
CA TRP A 67 23.25 11.28 -0.66
C TRP A 67 24.03 10.02 -1.07
N ILE A 68 23.46 8.87 -0.80
CA ILE A 68 23.97 7.56 -1.24
C ILE A 68 23.08 7.07 -2.37
N LYS A 69 23.66 6.91 -3.54
CA LYS A 69 22.99 6.30 -4.70
C LYS A 69 22.98 4.77 -4.53
N GLU A 70 21.97 4.12 -5.07
CA GLU A 70 21.91 2.66 -5.08
C GLU A 70 23.15 2.04 -5.73
N LYS A 71 23.60 0.90 -5.20
CA LYS A 71 24.80 0.20 -5.67
C LYS A 71 24.53 -0.78 -6.82
N ARG A 72 23.26 -1.10 -7.07
CA ARG A 72 22.85 -2.08 -8.09
C ARG A 72 22.27 -1.39 -9.31
N ALA A 73 23.15 -0.93 -10.19
CA ALA A 73 22.81 -0.21 -11.42
C ALA A 73 22.20 -1.08 -12.55
N ASN A 74 21.80 -2.33 -12.29
CA ASN A 74 21.40 -3.26 -13.33
C ASN A 74 19.90 -3.22 -13.69
N GLY A 75 19.21 -2.09 -13.50
CA GLY A 75 17.80 -1.95 -13.85
C GLY A 75 16.84 -2.77 -12.98
N ASN A 76 17.37 -3.51 -12.00
CA ASN A 76 16.61 -4.33 -11.08
C ASN A 76 16.19 -3.55 -9.84
N TYR A 77 15.33 -4.13 -9.04
CA TYR A 77 14.73 -3.55 -7.84
C TYR A 77 15.74 -3.12 -6.80
N LEU A 78 15.45 -2.04 -6.06
CA LEU A 78 16.27 -1.55 -4.96
C LEU A 78 16.52 -2.62 -3.89
N PHE A 79 15.53 -3.45 -3.62
CA PHE A 79 15.61 -4.59 -2.67
C PHE A 79 15.03 -5.86 -3.29
N PRO A 80 15.56 -7.05 -2.94
CA PRO A 80 14.99 -8.32 -3.39
C PRO A 80 13.55 -8.51 -2.89
N LYS A 81 12.65 -8.84 -3.80
CA LYS A 81 11.22 -9.06 -3.49
C LYS A 81 10.99 -10.05 -2.34
N PRO A 82 11.64 -11.25 -2.28
CA PRO A 82 11.44 -12.18 -1.17
C PRO A 82 11.82 -11.59 0.20
N LEU A 83 12.80 -10.69 0.22
CA LEU A 83 13.23 -10.03 1.44
C LEU A 83 12.21 -9.00 1.90
N ILE A 84 11.63 -8.22 0.97
CA ILE A 84 10.54 -7.29 1.27
C ILE A 84 9.33 -8.08 1.83
N GLU A 85 8.92 -9.16 1.16
CA GLU A 85 7.81 -10.03 1.59
C GLU A 85 8.01 -10.55 3.02
N LYS A 86 9.21 -11.05 3.31
CA LYS A 86 9.58 -11.59 4.63
C LYS A 86 9.51 -10.51 5.71
N GLU A 87 10.19 -9.38 5.51
CA GLU A 87 10.30 -8.32 6.52
C GLU A 87 8.95 -7.64 6.77
N TYR A 88 8.18 -7.39 5.71
CA TYR A 88 6.84 -6.83 5.81
C TYR A 88 5.91 -7.74 6.64
N ARG A 89 5.88 -9.03 6.32
CA ARG A 89 5.07 -10.02 7.03
C ARG A 89 5.44 -10.10 8.50
N LEU A 90 6.74 -10.23 8.79
CA LEU A 90 7.22 -10.35 10.17
C LEU A 90 6.82 -9.14 11.01
N TYR A 91 7.06 -7.94 10.52
CA TYR A 91 6.70 -6.71 11.23
C TYR A 91 5.19 -6.57 11.39
N PHE A 92 4.43 -6.79 10.31
CA PHE A 92 2.97 -6.68 10.35
C PHE A 92 2.36 -7.62 11.39
N LEU A 93 2.74 -8.90 11.37
CA LEU A 93 2.24 -9.89 12.32
C LEU A 93 2.66 -9.58 13.76
N GLN A 94 3.91 -9.19 13.98
CA GLN A 94 4.38 -8.78 15.31
C GLN A 94 3.55 -7.61 15.86
N LYS A 95 3.31 -6.60 15.06
CA LYS A 95 2.50 -5.43 15.49
C LYS A 95 1.04 -5.76 15.64
N LEU A 96 0.48 -6.60 14.77
CA LEU A 96 -0.89 -7.08 14.90
C LEU A 96 -1.09 -7.82 16.23
N HIS A 97 -0.19 -8.73 16.59
CA HIS A 97 -0.21 -9.40 17.89
C HIS A 97 -0.17 -8.40 19.05
N ALA A 98 0.70 -7.40 18.99
CA ALA A 98 0.78 -6.38 20.02
C ALA A 98 -0.51 -5.57 20.15
N LEU A 99 -1.16 -5.23 19.02
CA LEU A 99 -2.45 -4.51 19.01
C LEU A 99 -3.57 -5.34 19.64
N ILE A 100 -3.57 -6.65 19.40
CA ILE A 100 -4.55 -7.58 20.00
C ILE A 100 -4.32 -7.72 21.50
N ASN A 101 -3.09 -7.99 21.93
CA ASN A 101 -2.74 -8.13 23.33
C ASN A 101 -3.05 -6.87 24.14
N ASN A 102 -2.90 -5.70 23.53
CA ASN A 102 -3.25 -4.40 24.12
C ASN A 102 -4.73 -4.02 23.94
N GLN A 103 -5.60 -4.95 23.52
CA GLN A 103 -7.03 -4.75 23.32
C GLN A 103 -7.39 -3.56 22.40
N LYS A 104 -6.50 -3.23 21.46
CA LYS A 104 -6.73 -2.17 20.46
C LYS A 104 -7.56 -2.65 19.27
N ILE A 105 -7.62 -3.96 19.05
CA ILE A 105 -8.43 -4.59 18.00
C ILE A 105 -9.74 -5.06 18.65
N GLN A 106 -10.85 -4.55 18.13
CA GLN A 106 -12.19 -5.00 18.53
C GLN A 106 -12.52 -6.28 17.77
N THR A 107 -12.85 -7.33 18.47
CA THR A 107 -13.32 -8.60 17.90
C THR A 107 -14.47 -9.14 18.71
N THR A 108 -15.40 -9.78 18.04
CA THR A 108 -16.51 -10.51 18.68
C THR A 108 -16.14 -11.97 18.94
N ASP A 109 -15.09 -12.47 18.29
CA ASP A 109 -14.61 -13.84 18.43
C ASP A 109 -13.08 -13.87 18.47
N ALA A 110 -12.55 -14.14 19.68
CA ALA A 110 -11.12 -14.24 19.90
C ALA A 110 -10.50 -15.49 19.27
N THR A 111 -11.29 -16.58 19.14
CA THR A 111 -10.84 -17.82 18.53
C THR A 111 -10.69 -17.68 17.03
N ASP A 112 -11.64 -17.03 16.37
CA ASP A 112 -11.57 -16.73 14.94
C ASP A 112 -10.39 -15.81 14.63
N LEU A 113 -10.14 -14.82 15.49
CA LEU A 113 -8.98 -13.91 15.35
C LEU A 113 -7.65 -14.69 15.44
N LYS A 114 -7.49 -15.61 16.41
CA LYS A 114 -6.31 -16.44 16.56
C LYS A 114 -6.08 -17.33 15.32
N ASN A 115 -7.14 -17.99 14.86
CA ASN A 115 -7.10 -18.84 13.66
C ASN A 115 -6.73 -18.02 12.40
N THR A 116 -7.25 -16.81 12.29
CA THR A 116 -6.93 -15.89 11.19
C THR A 116 -5.45 -15.52 11.19
N ILE A 117 -4.87 -15.18 12.35
CA ILE A 117 -3.45 -14.84 12.47
C ILE A 117 -2.57 -16.05 12.12
N GLU A 118 -2.95 -17.23 12.57
CA GLU A 118 -2.22 -18.47 12.24
C GLU A 118 -2.23 -18.72 10.72
N LYS A 119 -3.38 -18.57 10.06
CA LYS A 119 -3.47 -18.64 8.60
C LYS A 119 -2.57 -17.60 7.93
N LEU A 120 -2.62 -16.33 8.37
CA LEU A 120 -1.78 -15.25 7.83
C LEU A 120 -0.28 -15.52 7.97
N SER A 121 0.15 -16.24 9.02
CA SER A 121 1.55 -16.61 9.22
C SER A 121 2.04 -17.68 8.24
N LYS A 122 1.13 -18.53 7.75
CA LYS A 122 1.43 -19.68 6.87
C LYS A 122 1.36 -19.33 5.37
N ILE A 123 0.54 -18.33 5.00
CA ILE A 123 0.38 -17.95 3.59
C ILE A 123 1.56 -17.09 3.10
N ARG A 124 1.79 -17.14 1.80
CA ARG A 124 2.73 -16.23 1.14
C ARG A 124 2.10 -14.84 1.04
N TRP A 125 2.83 -13.83 1.49
CA TRP A 125 2.44 -12.44 1.32
C TRP A 125 2.92 -11.91 -0.03
N ASN A 126 2.03 -11.28 -0.76
CA ASN A 126 2.35 -10.85 -2.11
C ASN A 126 2.81 -9.39 -2.12
N VAL A 127 4.06 -9.19 -2.53
CA VAL A 127 4.63 -7.87 -2.80
C VAL A 127 4.88 -7.77 -4.31
N HIS A 128 4.36 -6.72 -4.92
CA HIS A 128 4.65 -6.40 -6.30
C HIS A 128 5.66 -5.25 -6.35
N ALA A 129 6.80 -5.49 -6.96
CA ALA A 129 7.83 -4.49 -7.18
C ALA A 129 7.99 -4.25 -8.68
N ASN A 130 8.05 -3.00 -9.09
CA ASN A 130 8.27 -2.58 -10.47
C ASN A 130 9.71 -2.08 -10.65
N ALA A 131 10.18 -2.09 -11.89
CA ALA A 131 11.41 -1.43 -12.27
C ALA A 131 11.36 0.07 -11.96
N PRO A 132 12.51 0.74 -11.81
CA PRO A 132 12.56 2.18 -11.60
C PRO A 132 11.82 2.96 -12.68
N PHE A 133 11.26 4.10 -12.31
CA PHE A 133 10.71 5.05 -13.27
C PHE A 133 11.83 5.63 -14.16
N GLY A 134 11.54 5.82 -15.44
CA GLY A 134 12.49 6.43 -16.39
C GLY A 134 12.66 7.95 -16.23
N GLY A 135 11.89 8.60 -15.33
CA GLY A 135 12.00 10.03 -15.07
C GLY A 135 10.81 10.63 -14.33
N PRO A 136 10.88 11.95 -14.02
CA PRO A 136 9.85 12.65 -13.23
C PRO A 136 8.45 12.60 -13.85
N ALA A 137 8.32 12.66 -15.17
CA ALA A 137 7.03 12.61 -15.86
C ALA A 137 6.26 11.31 -15.55
N GLN A 138 6.96 10.16 -15.55
CA GLN A 138 6.33 8.87 -15.20
C GLN A 138 5.91 8.81 -13.72
N ILE A 139 6.68 9.44 -12.83
CA ILE A 139 6.32 9.54 -11.40
C ILE A 139 5.05 10.37 -11.24
N LEU A 140 4.97 11.52 -11.92
CA LEU A 140 3.78 12.39 -11.87
C LEU A 140 2.55 11.68 -12.45
N GLU A 141 2.68 10.98 -13.57
CA GLU A 141 1.62 10.18 -14.15
C GLU A 141 1.16 9.06 -13.18
N TYR A 142 2.12 8.36 -12.56
CA TYR A 142 1.82 7.34 -11.55
C TYR A 142 1.08 7.94 -10.36
N LEU A 143 1.57 9.05 -9.79
CA LEU A 143 0.91 9.74 -8.69
C LEU A 143 -0.51 10.19 -9.09
N GLY A 144 -0.69 10.81 -10.26
CA GLY A 144 -1.98 11.23 -10.76
C GLY A 144 -3.00 10.09 -10.84
N ARG A 145 -2.56 8.90 -11.25
CA ARG A 145 -3.42 7.71 -11.30
C ARG A 145 -3.89 7.24 -9.92
N TYR A 146 -3.11 7.48 -8.86
CA TYR A 146 -3.36 6.88 -7.54
C TYR A 146 -3.84 7.88 -6.48
N THR A 147 -3.51 9.17 -6.60
CA THR A 147 -3.89 10.18 -5.61
C THR A 147 -5.36 10.58 -5.70
N HIS A 148 -5.90 10.73 -6.92
CA HIS A 148 -7.28 11.17 -7.17
C HIS A 148 -8.27 10.03 -7.46
N LYS A 149 -7.81 8.78 -7.38
CA LYS A 149 -8.65 7.64 -7.76
C LYS A 149 -9.75 7.39 -6.72
N THR A 150 -10.99 7.53 -7.17
CA THR A 150 -12.18 6.96 -6.52
C THR A 150 -12.20 5.44 -6.71
N ALA A 151 -13.01 4.71 -5.96
CA ALA A 151 -13.14 3.25 -6.09
C ALA A 151 -13.52 2.84 -7.51
N ILE A 152 -14.36 3.65 -8.17
CA ILE A 152 -14.74 3.50 -9.58
C ILE A 152 -14.81 4.87 -10.24
N THR A 153 -14.44 4.95 -11.51
CA THR A 153 -14.56 6.17 -12.33
C THR A 153 -15.79 6.10 -13.22
N ALA A 154 -16.41 7.24 -13.49
CA ALA A 154 -17.67 7.31 -14.27
C ALA A 154 -17.58 6.59 -15.62
N HIS A 155 -16.45 6.70 -16.35
CA HIS A 155 -16.28 6.05 -17.66
C HIS A 155 -16.35 4.50 -17.61
N ARG A 156 -16.15 3.90 -16.43
CA ARG A 156 -16.28 2.45 -16.24
C ARG A 156 -17.73 2.00 -16.12
N ILE A 157 -18.65 2.88 -15.73
CA ILE A 157 -20.08 2.59 -15.68
C ILE A 157 -20.60 2.57 -17.11
N LYS A 158 -21.20 1.45 -17.51
CA LYS A 158 -21.68 1.24 -18.89
C LYS A 158 -23.18 1.32 -18.99
N GLU A 159 -23.88 0.89 -17.94
CA GLU A 159 -25.32 0.88 -17.91
C GLU A 159 -25.85 1.10 -16.50
N LEU A 160 -26.94 1.82 -16.39
CA LEU A 160 -27.67 2.05 -15.16
C LEU A 160 -29.15 1.82 -15.46
N THR A 161 -29.72 0.78 -14.87
CA THR A 161 -31.17 0.48 -14.97
C THR A 161 -31.87 0.87 -13.67
N GLY A 162 -33.18 0.66 -13.58
CA GLY A 162 -33.95 0.86 -12.33
C GLY A 162 -33.52 -0.03 -11.16
N THR A 163 -32.81 -1.14 -11.42
CA THR A 163 -32.44 -2.15 -10.41
C THR A 163 -30.97 -2.51 -10.38
N THR A 164 -30.21 -2.27 -11.44
CA THR A 164 -28.83 -2.75 -11.59
C THR A 164 -27.88 -1.68 -12.13
N ILE A 165 -26.59 -1.87 -11.83
CA ILE A 165 -25.46 -1.11 -12.36
C ILE A 165 -24.51 -2.08 -13.04
N THR A 166 -24.16 -1.84 -14.30
CA THR A 166 -23.17 -2.60 -15.07
C THR A 166 -21.91 -1.74 -15.28
N PHE A 167 -20.74 -2.30 -14.95
CA PHE A 167 -19.47 -1.61 -15.14
C PHE A 167 -18.36 -2.53 -15.65
N THR A 168 -17.34 -1.94 -16.24
CA THR A 168 -16.16 -2.66 -16.72
C THR A 168 -15.13 -2.86 -15.60
N TYR A 169 -14.49 -4.04 -15.57
CA TYR A 169 -13.35 -4.32 -14.71
C TYR A 169 -12.31 -5.17 -15.44
N LYS A 170 -11.06 -5.12 -14.98
CA LYS A 170 -9.99 -6.00 -15.45
C LYS A 170 -9.91 -7.23 -14.55
N ASP A 171 -10.08 -8.41 -15.17
CA ASP A 171 -9.90 -9.69 -14.48
C ASP A 171 -8.42 -10.09 -14.53
N TYR A 172 -7.74 -10.00 -13.39
CA TYR A 172 -6.32 -10.37 -13.30
C TYR A 172 -6.09 -11.87 -13.32
N ALA A 173 -7.11 -12.69 -13.02
CA ALA A 173 -7.04 -14.14 -13.12
C ALA A 173 -7.17 -14.62 -14.57
N ASP A 174 -7.82 -13.82 -15.44
CA ASP A 174 -7.99 -14.12 -16.88
C ASP A 174 -7.18 -13.09 -17.70
N GLU A 175 -5.86 -13.16 -17.61
CA GLU A 175 -4.90 -12.39 -18.42
C GLU A 175 -5.18 -10.88 -18.52
N LYS A 176 -5.78 -10.29 -17.51
CA LYS A 176 -6.20 -8.87 -17.45
C LYS A 176 -7.27 -8.52 -18.49
N LYS A 177 -8.05 -9.47 -18.94
CA LYS A 177 -9.16 -9.21 -19.87
C LYS A 177 -10.16 -8.25 -19.24
N GLN A 178 -10.70 -7.38 -20.08
CA GLN A 178 -11.77 -6.48 -19.69
C GLN A 178 -13.10 -7.22 -19.73
N LYS A 179 -13.78 -7.28 -18.59
CA LYS A 179 -15.09 -7.93 -18.43
C LYS A 179 -16.13 -6.92 -17.92
N LEU A 180 -17.39 -7.30 -18.07
CA LEU A 180 -18.52 -6.58 -17.49
C LEU A 180 -18.95 -7.26 -16.18
N MET A 181 -19.33 -6.45 -15.20
CA MET A 181 -19.95 -6.90 -13.95
C MET A 181 -21.24 -6.13 -13.75
N THR A 182 -22.34 -6.87 -13.55
CA THR A 182 -23.64 -6.31 -13.22
C THR A 182 -23.96 -6.63 -11.77
N LEU A 183 -24.29 -5.61 -11.00
CA LEU A 183 -24.64 -5.71 -9.59
C LEU A 183 -25.99 -5.04 -9.36
N SER A 184 -26.75 -5.50 -8.35
CA SER A 184 -27.88 -4.73 -7.84
C SER A 184 -27.40 -3.41 -7.23
N HIS A 185 -28.28 -2.41 -7.16
CA HIS A 185 -27.93 -1.14 -6.52
C HIS A 185 -27.46 -1.31 -5.09
N GLU A 186 -28.07 -2.22 -4.32
CA GLU A 186 -27.70 -2.52 -2.94
C GLU A 186 -26.28 -3.11 -2.85
N GLU A 187 -25.96 -4.10 -3.67
CA GLU A 187 -24.64 -4.74 -3.66
C GLU A 187 -23.56 -3.78 -4.16
N PHE A 188 -23.86 -2.96 -5.16
CA PHE A 188 -22.95 -1.91 -5.61
C PHE A 188 -22.68 -0.91 -4.50
N ALA A 189 -23.72 -0.40 -3.84
CA ALA A 189 -23.59 0.54 -2.72
C ALA A 189 -22.81 -0.09 -1.56
N ARG A 190 -23.12 -1.33 -1.19
CA ARG A 190 -22.41 -2.09 -0.13
C ARG A 190 -20.92 -2.24 -0.44
N ARG A 191 -20.55 -2.52 -1.69
CA ARG A 191 -19.13 -2.57 -2.09
C ARG A 191 -18.51 -1.19 -2.07
N PHE A 192 -19.18 -0.19 -2.65
CA PHE A 192 -18.66 1.15 -2.77
C PHE A 192 -18.40 1.80 -1.41
N GLU A 193 -19.31 1.69 -0.45
CA GLU A 193 -19.17 2.26 0.89
C GLU A 193 -17.95 1.72 1.66
N GLN A 194 -17.51 0.51 1.35
CA GLN A 194 -16.32 -0.07 1.96
C GLN A 194 -15.04 0.70 1.61
N HIS A 195 -15.07 1.50 0.55
CA HIS A 195 -13.92 2.29 0.09
C HIS A 195 -13.94 3.73 0.61
N ILE A 196 -15.02 4.13 1.28
CA ILE A 196 -15.09 5.42 1.95
C ILE A 196 -14.18 5.37 3.17
N LEU A 197 -13.16 6.23 3.16
CA LEU A 197 -12.19 6.30 4.25
C LEU A 197 -12.78 7.06 5.45
N PRO A 198 -12.33 6.75 6.68
CA PRO A 198 -12.71 7.51 7.87
C PRO A 198 -12.43 9.00 7.71
N LYS A 199 -13.28 9.85 8.29
CA LYS A 199 -13.10 11.30 8.26
C LYS A 199 -11.70 11.68 8.75
N ARG A 200 -11.01 12.56 8.00
CA ARG A 200 -9.64 13.02 8.26
C ARG A 200 -8.55 11.93 8.14
N PHE A 201 -8.86 10.77 7.55
CA PHE A 201 -7.84 9.77 7.33
C PHE A 201 -6.84 10.23 6.26
N VAL A 202 -5.56 10.25 6.62
CA VAL A 202 -4.49 10.64 5.70
C VAL A 202 -4.15 9.48 4.79
N LYS A 203 -4.61 9.56 3.54
CA LYS A 203 -4.46 8.54 2.50
C LYS A 203 -3.04 8.47 1.91
N ILE A 204 -2.30 9.59 1.92
CA ILE A 204 -0.95 9.70 1.37
C ILE A 204 -0.01 10.01 2.52
N ARG A 205 1.07 9.24 2.65
CA ARG A 205 2.05 9.43 3.73
C ARG A 205 3.46 9.44 3.21
N HIS A 206 4.29 10.25 3.85
CA HIS A 206 5.72 10.35 3.57
C HIS A 206 6.51 9.61 4.64
N GLY A 207 7.59 8.96 4.23
CA GLY A 207 8.47 8.19 5.10
C GLY A 207 9.94 8.38 4.73
N GLY A 208 10.81 7.74 5.50
CA GLY A 208 12.23 7.88 5.27
C GLY A 208 12.72 9.30 5.50
N TYR A 209 13.57 9.84 4.63
CA TYR A 209 14.01 11.23 4.74
C TYR A 209 12.93 12.24 4.33
N LEU A 210 11.85 11.83 3.69
CA LEU A 210 10.69 12.67 3.34
C LEU A 210 9.68 12.80 4.50
N ALA A 211 9.86 12.09 5.62
CA ALA A 211 8.99 12.23 6.77
C ALA A 211 9.07 13.64 7.37
N HIS A 212 7.92 14.22 7.75
CA HIS A 212 7.82 15.61 8.24
C HIS A 212 8.71 15.92 9.46
N ASN A 213 9.10 14.90 10.24
CA ASN A 213 10.01 14.99 11.38
C ASN A 213 11.48 14.71 11.01
N GLY A 214 11.77 14.45 9.74
CA GLY A 214 13.14 14.44 9.24
C GLY A 214 13.62 15.89 9.15
N LYS A 215 14.66 16.27 9.90
CA LYS A 215 15.39 17.51 9.67
C LYS A 215 16.01 17.45 8.27
N ILE A 216 15.24 17.81 7.26
CA ILE A 216 15.81 18.20 5.97
C ILE A 216 16.47 19.54 6.29
N GLY A 217 17.80 19.55 6.38
CA GLY A 217 18.54 20.80 6.41
C GLY A 217 18.01 21.65 5.26
N ARG A 218 17.57 22.87 5.55
CA ARG A 218 17.19 23.83 4.51
C ARG A 218 18.40 23.96 3.61
N ALA A 219 18.36 23.34 2.45
CA ALA A 219 19.26 23.71 1.38
C ALA A 219 18.90 25.17 1.06
N HIS A 220 19.73 26.09 1.44
CA HIS A 220 19.68 27.44 0.92
C HIS A 220 19.96 27.33 -0.58
N VAL A 221 18.94 27.64 -1.39
CA VAL A 221 19.08 27.98 -2.80
C VAL A 221 19.75 29.37 -2.86
#